data_ef9de551b84a7373b98d49db09e56892
#
_entry.id   ef9de551b84a7373b98d49db09e56892
#
_cell.length_a   1.000
_cell.length_b   1.000
_cell.length_c   1.000
_cell.angle_alpha   90.00
_cell.angle_beta   90.00
_cell.angle_gamma   90.00
#
_symmetry.space_group_name_H-M   'P 1'
#
loop_
_entity.id
_entity.type
_entity.pdbx_description
1 polymer ?
#
loop_
_entity_poly.entity_id
_entity_poly.type
_entity_poly.pdbx_seq_one_letter_code
_entity_poly.pdbx_strand_id
1 'polypeptide(L)'
;MLYGLKEILDIGEENGFAVPAFNVYNLETVMGVMQAAEETGAPVIFQMYSRLFDSELARYVAPIVREAMHNMKTPVAFHLDHGAGIPEVLRAFRYGATGVMIDASRKPIDENIAITKGVVEMAGEMGITVEGELGEVGKAAEGVTTDYTKVADAARFVDETGVCALAVAVGTAHGHYKQAPVLAIRRIEELHAGQKAHLVLHGGSGVPD
;
A
#
# COMPACT_ATOMS: atom_id res chain seq x y z
N MET A 1 -16.27 -6.98 7.60
CA MET A 1 -16.14 -8.09 6.61
C MET A 1 -14.72 -8.07 6.05
N LEU A 2 -13.98 -9.18 6.17
CA LEU A 2 -12.56 -9.25 5.82
C LEU A 2 -12.37 -9.45 4.30
N TYR A 3 -11.54 -8.60 3.69
CA TYR A 3 -11.23 -8.59 2.27
C TYR A 3 -9.72 -8.73 2.01
N GLY A 4 -9.35 -9.31 0.88
CA GLY A 4 -8.00 -9.21 0.34
C GLY A 4 -7.71 -7.80 -0.18
N LEU A 5 -6.42 -7.47 -0.36
CA LEU A 5 -6.03 -6.14 -0.87
C LEU A 5 -6.70 -5.83 -2.22
N LYS A 6 -6.62 -6.75 -3.19
CA LYS A 6 -7.24 -6.55 -4.49
C LYS A 6 -8.75 -6.33 -4.39
N GLU A 7 -9.43 -7.17 -3.62
CA GLU A 7 -10.90 -7.12 -3.49
C GLU A 7 -11.38 -5.77 -2.92
N ILE A 8 -10.69 -5.23 -1.93
CA ILE A 8 -11.07 -3.93 -1.35
C ILE A 8 -10.76 -2.76 -2.30
N LEU A 9 -9.70 -2.87 -3.09
CA LEU A 9 -9.37 -1.87 -4.11
C LEU A 9 -10.36 -1.92 -5.30
N ASP A 10 -10.81 -3.12 -5.69
CA ASP A 10 -11.86 -3.29 -6.70
C ASP A 10 -13.16 -2.56 -6.28
N ILE A 11 -13.54 -2.58 -4.99
CA ILE A 11 -14.69 -1.82 -4.47
C ILE A 11 -14.51 -0.32 -4.72
N GLY A 12 -13.31 0.22 -4.46
CA GLY A 12 -13.00 1.63 -4.72
C GLY A 12 -13.12 1.98 -6.21
N GLU A 13 -12.51 1.18 -7.06
CA GLU A 13 -12.53 1.37 -8.51
C GLU A 13 -13.95 1.33 -9.08
N GLU A 14 -14.74 0.32 -8.73
CA GLU A 14 -16.11 0.14 -9.21
C GLU A 14 -17.05 1.27 -8.77
N ASN A 15 -16.76 1.92 -7.65
CA ASN A 15 -17.59 2.98 -7.08
C ASN A 15 -16.98 4.39 -7.21
N GLY A 16 -15.82 4.53 -7.86
CA GLY A 16 -15.21 5.81 -8.20
C GLY A 16 -14.63 6.58 -7.02
N PHE A 17 -14.04 5.88 -6.03
CA PHE A 17 -13.35 6.49 -4.91
C PHE A 17 -12.03 5.78 -4.58
N ALA A 18 -11.10 6.50 -3.94
CA ALA A 18 -9.87 5.92 -3.40
C ALA A 18 -10.13 5.31 -2.01
N VAL A 19 -9.69 4.07 -1.78
CA VAL A 19 -9.75 3.43 -0.48
C VAL A 19 -8.63 3.96 0.42
N PRO A 20 -8.93 4.56 1.58
CA PRO A 20 -7.90 5.05 2.47
C PRO A 20 -7.18 3.91 3.18
N ALA A 21 -5.85 4.04 3.29
CA ALA A 21 -4.99 3.13 4.01
C ALA A 21 -4.30 3.86 5.16
N PHE A 22 -4.55 3.44 6.41
CA PHE A 22 -4.05 4.10 7.60
C PHE A 22 -3.03 3.25 8.34
N ASN A 23 -1.85 3.81 8.55
CA ASN A 23 -0.85 3.22 9.43
C ASN A 23 -1.30 3.26 10.88
N VAL A 24 -1.35 2.09 11.53
CA VAL A 24 -1.74 1.93 12.93
C VAL A 24 -0.57 1.39 13.76
N TYR A 25 -0.46 1.89 14.99
CA TYR A 25 0.69 1.62 15.85
C TYR A 25 0.31 1.14 17.26
N ASN A 26 -0.92 1.34 17.68
CA ASN A 26 -1.42 1.05 19.02
C ASN A 26 -2.94 0.89 18.99
N LEU A 27 -3.52 0.55 20.15
CA LEU A 27 -4.97 0.36 20.30
C LEU A 27 -5.76 1.60 19.88
N GLU A 28 -5.32 2.80 20.27
CA GLU A 28 -6.05 4.05 20.02
C GLU A 28 -6.15 4.35 18.54
N THR A 29 -5.08 4.13 17.77
CA THR A 29 -5.09 4.34 16.32
C THR A 29 -5.97 3.30 15.61
N VAL A 30 -5.95 2.04 16.04
CA VAL A 30 -6.83 1.00 15.48
C VAL A 30 -8.29 1.34 15.75
N MET A 31 -8.63 1.70 17.00
CA MET A 31 -10.01 2.03 17.38
C MET A 31 -10.52 3.29 16.66
N GLY A 32 -9.67 4.32 16.51
CA GLY A 32 -10.05 5.54 15.79
C GLY A 32 -10.36 5.28 14.32
N VAL A 33 -9.54 4.50 13.62
CA VAL A 33 -9.78 4.12 12.23
C VAL A 33 -11.03 3.24 12.10
N MET A 34 -11.18 2.25 12.99
CA MET A 34 -12.37 1.39 13.02
C MET A 34 -13.66 2.22 13.18
N GLN A 35 -13.68 3.12 14.17
CA GLN A 35 -14.85 3.96 14.45
C GLN A 35 -15.18 4.85 13.25
N ALA A 36 -14.19 5.52 12.65
CA ALA A 36 -14.39 6.37 11.49
C ALA A 36 -14.95 5.58 10.28
N ALA A 37 -14.43 4.38 10.02
CA ALA A 37 -14.93 3.51 8.95
C ALA A 37 -16.39 3.08 9.18
N GLU A 38 -16.73 2.67 10.40
CA GLU A 38 -18.10 2.26 10.75
C GLU A 38 -19.10 3.42 10.72
N GLU A 39 -18.71 4.62 11.17
CA GLU A 39 -19.54 5.83 11.14
C GLU A 39 -19.83 6.32 9.72
N THR A 40 -18.84 6.20 8.82
CA THR A 40 -18.97 6.63 7.43
C THR A 40 -19.46 5.55 6.48
N GLY A 41 -19.42 4.27 6.89
CA GLY A 41 -19.68 3.13 6.02
C GLY A 41 -18.60 2.92 4.95
N ALA A 42 -17.44 3.54 5.09
CA ALA A 42 -16.37 3.52 4.09
C ALA A 42 -15.46 2.30 4.25
N PRO A 43 -15.05 1.64 3.14
CA PRO A 43 -13.98 0.65 3.17
C PRO A 43 -12.68 1.27 3.68
N VAL A 44 -11.86 0.47 4.37
CA VAL A 44 -10.59 0.93 4.92
C VAL A 44 -9.52 -0.15 4.90
N ILE A 45 -8.27 0.25 4.73
CA ILE A 45 -7.11 -0.63 4.87
C ILE A 45 -6.36 -0.23 6.16
N PHE A 46 -6.24 -1.16 7.11
CA PHE A 46 -5.26 -1.03 8.18
C PHE A 46 -3.89 -1.35 7.63
N GLN A 47 -2.95 -0.43 7.79
CA GLN A 47 -1.55 -0.66 7.44
C GLN A 47 -0.68 -0.79 8.69
N MET A 48 0.31 -1.67 8.62
CA MET A 48 1.43 -1.68 9.56
C MET A 48 2.73 -1.55 8.78
N TYR A 49 3.52 -0.52 9.13
CA TYR A 49 4.82 -0.28 8.53
C TYR A 49 5.82 -1.40 8.87
N SER A 50 6.69 -1.74 7.93
CA SER A 50 7.61 -2.87 8.02
C SER A 50 8.43 -2.92 9.32
N ARG A 51 8.89 -1.76 9.83
CA ARG A 51 9.62 -1.69 11.10
C ARG A 51 8.77 -2.11 12.31
N LEU A 52 7.45 -1.94 12.25
CA LEU A 52 6.60 -2.44 13.32
C LEU A 52 6.51 -3.96 13.26
N PHE A 53 6.41 -4.56 12.07
CA PHE A 53 6.46 -6.01 11.90
C PHE A 53 7.79 -6.63 12.38
N ASP A 54 8.90 -5.89 12.30
CA ASP A 54 10.22 -6.32 12.78
C ASP A 54 10.38 -6.19 14.30
N SER A 55 9.50 -5.44 14.95
CA SER A 55 9.56 -5.20 16.39
C SER A 55 8.76 -6.23 17.18
N GLU A 56 9.07 -6.36 18.47
CA GLU A 56 8.25 -7.16 19.38
C GLU A 56 6.81 -6.64 19.51
N LEU A 57 6.56 -5.37 19.18
CA LEU A 57 5.24 -4.75 19.26
C LEU A 57 4.25 -5.36 18.28
N ALA A 58 4.72 -5.90 17.15
CA ALA A 58 3.83 -6.52 16.15
C ALA A 58 2.96 -7.62 16.75
N ARG A 59 3.50 -8.42 17.67
CA ARG A 59 2.75 -9.50 18.32
C ARG A 59 1.62 -9.02 19.24
N TYR A 60 1.62 -7.74 19.60
CA TYR A 60 0.55 -7.12 20.39
C TYR A 60 -0.40 -6.31 19.51
N VAL A 61 0.13 -5.56 18.53
CA VAL A 61 -0.68 -4.69 17.67
C VAL A 61 -1.47 -5.50 16.62
N ALA A 62 -0.83 -6.48 15.97
CA ALA A 62 -1.51 -7.27 14.95
C ALA A 62 -2.74 -8.06 15.46
N PRO A 63 -2.74 -8.68 16.64
CA PRO A 63 -3.96 -9.24 17.23
C PRO A 63 -5.06 -8.20 17.47
N ILE A 64 -4.72 -6.97 17.87
CA ILE A 64 -5.70 -5.88 18.03
C ILE A 64 -6.33 -5.52 16.69
N VAL A 65 -5.52 -5.37 15.63
CA VAL A 65 -6.01 -5.13 14.26
C VAL A 65 -6.96 -6.25 13.83
N ARG A 66 -6.55 -7.51 13.99
CA ARG A 66 -7.37 -8.67 13.63
C ARG A 66 -8.70 -8.71 14.38
N GLU A 67 -8.68 -8.43 15.68
CA GLU A 67 -9.89 -8.37 16.49
C GLU A 67 -10.82 -7.25 16.02
N ALA A 68 -10.28 -6.06 15.73
CA ALA A 68 -11.05 -4.96 15.17
C ALA A 68 -11.70 -5.36 13.85
N MET A 69 -10.95 -5.95 12.91
CA MET A 69 -11.45 -6.40 11.61
C MET A 69 -12.58 -7.43 11.73
N HIS A 70 -12.51 -8.35 12.69
CA HIS A 70 -13.57 -9.34 12.91
C HIS A 70 -14.89 -8.70 13.38
N ASN A 71 -14.81 -7.58 14.09
CA ASN A 71 -15.98 -6.88 14.62
C ASN A 71 -16.52 -5.81 13.67
N MET A 72 -15.80 -5.45 12.61
CA MET A 72 -16.23 -4.46 11.63
C MET A 72 -17.30 -5.02 10.69
N LYS A 73 -18.27 -4.18 10.35
CA LYS A 73 -19.31 -4.43 9.35
C LYS A 73 -18.92 -3.90 7.99
N THR A 74 -18.12 -2.84 7.96
CA THR A 74 -17.56 -2.26 6.74
C THR A 74 -16.47 -3.17 6.14
N PRO A 75 -16.23 -3.11 4.82
CA PRO A 75 -15.12 -3.81 4.18
C PRO A 75 -13.77 -3.35 4.75
N VAL A 76 -12.91 -4.30 5.10
CA VAL A 76 -11.62 -4.00 5.71
C VAL A 76 -10.53 -4.97 5.25
N ALA A 77 -9.33 -4.47 5.00
CA ALA A 77 -8.13 -5.25 4.73
C ALA A 77 -7.00 -4.90 5.72
N PHE A 78 -6.03 -5.82 5.84
CA PHE A 78 -4.83 -5.62 6.65
C PHE A 78 -3.59 -5.77 5.79
N HIS A 79 -2.74 -4.75 5.76
CA HIS A 79 -1.66 -4.60 4.79
C HIS A 79 -0.29 -4.37 5.44
N LEU A 80 0.75 -5.04 4.90
CA LEU A 80 2.14 -4.70 5.17
C LEU A 80 2.55 -3.50 4.32
N ASP A 81 2.96 -2.43 4.96
CA ASP A 81 3.46 -1.21 4.33
C ASP A 81 4.99 -1.22 4.24
N HIS A 82 5.54 -1.04 3.04
CA HIS A 82 6.98 -1.02 2.71
C HIS A 82 7.78 -2.23 3.23
N GLY A 83 7.40 -3.44 2.87
CA GLY A 83 8.21 -4.63 3.12
C GLY A 83 9.55 -4.57 2.38
N ALA A 84 10.65 -4.68 3.10
CA ALA A 84 12.00 -4.59 2.52
C ALA A 84 12.49 -5.94 1.95
N GLY A 85 11.78 -7.04 2.21
CA GLY A 85 12.14 -8.36 1.72
C GLY A 85 11.24 -9.48 2.21
N ILE A 86 11.57 -10.70 1.82
CA ILE A 86 10.82 -11.91 2.17
C ILE A 86 10.60 -12.09 3.68
N PRO A 87 11.56 -11.79 4.58
CA PRO A 87 11.33 -11.98 6.01
C PRO A 87 10.17 -11.13 6.57
N GLU A 88 10.01 -9.89 6.11
CA GLU A 88 8.90 -9.00 6.51
C GLU A 88 7.58 -9.52 5.96
N VAL A 89 7.56 -9.93 4.70
CA VAL A 89 6.39 -10.52 4.04
C VAL A 89 5.90 -11.77 4.79
N LEU A 90 6.80 -12.68 5.12
CA LEU A 90 6.47 -13.89 5.89
C LEU A 90 5.94 -13.57 7.30
N ARG A 91 6.50 -12.54 7.95
CA ARG A 91 5.96 -12.06 9.23
C ARG A 91 4.56 -11.50 9.08
N ALA A 92 4.32 -10.70 8.04
CA ALA A 92 3.00 -10.16 7.77
C ALA A 92 1.96 -11.26 7.57
N PHE A 93 2.28 -12.31 6.81
CA PHE A 93 1.41 -13.49 6.66
C PHE A 93 1.13 -14.15 8.01
N ARG A 94 2.16 -14.38 8.82
CA ARG A 94 2.01 -14.97 10.16
C ARG A 94 1.09 -14.14 11.07
N TYR A 95 1.10 -12.83 10.92
CA TYR A 95 0.24 -11.93 11.69
C TYR A 95 -1.14 -11.69 11.07
N GLY A 96 -1.43 -12.31 9.92
CA GLY A 96 -2.75 -12.31 9.31
C GLY A 96 -3.00 -11.14 8.36
N ALA A 97 -1.95 -10.57 7.77
CA ALA A 97 -2.11 -9.58 6.69
C ALA A 97 -2.83 -10.23 5.50
N THR A 98 -3.74 -9.48 4.89
CA THR A 98 -4.54 -9.89 3.72
C THR A 98 -4.03 -9.27 2.42
N GLY A 99 -3.03 -8.43 2.52
CA GLY A 99 -2.23 -7.85 1.45
C GLY A 99 -0.84 -7.52 1.94
N VAL A 100 0.14 -7.47 1.06
CA VAL A 100 1.52 -7.10 1.39
C VAL A 100 2.11 -6.24 0.29
N MET A 101 2.94 -5.28 0.69
CA MET A 101 3.77 -4.52 -0.23
C MET A 101 5.21 -5.02 -0.15
N ILE A 102 5.85 -5.16 -1.31
CA ILE A 102 7.30 -5.31 -1.45
C ILE A 102 7.88 -4.05 -2.10
N ASP A 103 8.77 -3.39 -1.39
CA ASP A 103 9.42 -2.16 -1.85
C ASP A 103 10.87 -2.44 -2.27
N ALA A 104 11.06 -2.64 -3.57
CA ALA A 104 12.36 -2.72 -4.21
C ALA A 104 12.61 -1.54 -5.17
N SER A 105 11.90 -0.41 -4.98
CA SER A 105 11.94 0.77 -5.85
C SER A 105 13.32 1.41 -6.03
N ARG A 106 14.22 1.20 -5.06
CA ARG A 106 15.61 1.66 -5.11
C ARG A 106 16.53 0.80 -6.00
N LYS A 107 16.03 -0.33 -6.47
CA LYS A 107 16.79 -1.23 -7.35
C LYS A 107 16.56 -0.88 -8.82
N PRO A 108 17.48 -1.24 -9.72
CA PRO A 108 17.19 -1.21 -11.14
C PRO A 108 15.90 -1.97 -11.46
N ILE A 109 15.15 -1.53 -12.46
CA ILE A 109 13.82 -2.06 -12.77
C ILE A 109 13.83 -3.60 -12.97
N ASP A 110 14.85 -4.17 -13.60
CA ASP A 110 14.93 -5.62 -13.84
C ASP A 110 15.09 -6.39 -12.51
N GLU A 111 15.86 -5.85 -11.58
CA GLU A 111 16.04 -6.44 -10.24
C GLU A 111 14.76 -6.28 -9.40
N ASN A 112 14.11 -5.11 -9.48
CA ASN A 112 12.83 -4.86 -8.81
C ASN A 112 11.76 -5.84 -9.32
N ILE A 113 11.63 -6.01 -10.63
CA ILE A 113 10.71 -6.97 -11.25
C ILE A 113 10.99 -8.39 -10.73
N ALA A 114 12.25 -8.83 -10.73
CA ALA A 114 12.59 -10.18 -10.28
C ALA A 114 12.24 -10.43 -8.82
N ILE A 115 12.52 -9.46 -7.93
CA ILE A 115 12.19 -9.54 -6.50
C ILE A 115 10.67 -9.55 -6.30
N THR A 116 9.97 -8.61 -6.92
CA THR A 116 8.52 -8.45 -6.76
C THR A 116 7.78 -9.67 -7.29
N LYS A 117 8.17 -10.18 -8.46
CA LYS A 117 7.58 -11.41 -9.03
C LYS A 117 7.72 -12.60 -8.09
N GLY A 118 8.89 -12.80 -7.49
CA GLY A 118 9.09 -13.89 -6.52
C GLY A 118 8.18 -13.76 -5.29
N VAL A 119 7.89 -12.53 -4.84
CA VAL A 119 6.93 -12.30 -3.75
C VAL A 119 5.50 -12.54 -4.21
N VAL A 120 5.13 -12.12 -5.42
CA VAL A 120 3.79 -12.38 -6.00
C VAL A 120 3.51 -13.88 -6.11
N GLU A 121 4.47 -14.65 -6.63
CA GLU A 121 4.35 -16.11 -6.74
C GLU A 121 4.16 -16.76 -5.36
N MET A 122 4.98 -16.38 -4.38
CA MET A 122 4.89 -16.90 -3.01
C MET A 122 3.57 -16.52 -2.31
N ALA A 123 3.12 -15.27 -2.44
CA ALA A 123 1.88 -14.77 -1.83
C ALA A 123 0.64 -15.40 -2.48
N GLY A 124 0.70 -15.65 -3.80
CA GLY A 124 -0.35 -16.28 -4.57
C GLY A 124 -0.72 -17.67 -4.07
N GLU A 125 0.26 -18.47 -3.61
CA GLU A 125 0.03 -19.77 -3.00
C GLU A 125 -0.82 -19.69 -1.72
N MET A 126 -0.89 -18.51 -1.10
CA MET A 126 -1.69 -18.24 0.10
C MET A 126 -2.98 -17.46 -0.22
N GLY A 127 -3.25 -17.15 -1.49
CA GLY A 127 -4.38 -16.31 -1.91
C GLY A 127 -4.22 -14.84 -1.50
N ILE A 128 -3.00 -14.38 -1.24
CA ILE A 128 -2.69 -13.00 -0.84
C ILE A 128 -2.17 -12.24 -2.06
N THR A 129 -2.68 -11.03 -2.28
CA THR A 129 -2.25 -10.17 -3.39
C THR A 129 -1.20 -9.16 -2.94
N VAL A 130 -0.40 -8.70 -3.90
CA VAL A 130 0.82 -7.94 -3.64
C VAL A 130 0.72 -6.56 -4.28
N GLU A 131 1.21 -5.57 -3.55
CA GLU A 131 1.55 -4.24 -4.02
C GLU A 131 3.05 -4.17 -4.31
N GLY A 132 3.42 -3.53 -5.41
CA GLY A 132 4.80 -3.18 -5.73
C GLY A 132 5.00 -1.67 -5.77
N GLU A 133 6.27 -1.22 -5.82
CA GLU A 133 6.59 0.20 -6.01
C GLU A 133 7.55 0.39 -7.18
N LEU A 134 7.26 1.39 -8.00
CA LEU A 134 8.12 1.78 -9.12
C LEU A 134 8.32 3.30 -9.17
N GLY A 135 9.57 3.72 -9.05
CA GLY A 135 9.94 5.11 -8.77
C GLY A 135 9.92 5.36 -7.27
N GLU A 136 11.07 5.77 -6.71
CA GLU A 136 11.18 5.96 -5.26
C GLU A 136 10.29 7.11 -4.78
N VAL A 137 9.35 6.81 -3.87
CA VAL A 137 8.62 7.83 -3.12
C VAL A 137 9.49 8.24 -1.93
N GLY A 138 10.27 9.32 -2.11
CA GLY A 138 11.26 9.78 -1.15
C GLY A 138 10.65 10.37 0.12
N LYS A 139 11.50 11.02 0.94
CA LYS A 139 11.07 11.74 2.15
C LYS A 139 10.94 13.23 1.86
N ALA A 140 9.85 13.84 2.29
CA ALA A 140 9.60 15.28 2.12
C ALA A 140 10.70 16.19 2.71
N ALA A 141 11.40 15.73 3.76
CA ALA A 141 12.56 16.42 4.35
C ALA A 141 13.76 16.50 3.41
N GLU A 142 13.91 15.52 2.50
CA GLU A 142 15.00 15.40 1.52
C GLU A 142 14.65 16.07 0.18
N GLY A 143 13.40 16.50 0.02
CA GLY A 143 12.83 17.07 -1.20
C GLY A 143 11.89 16.10 -1.91
N VAL A 144 10.97 16.68 -2.70
CA VAL A 144 10.06 15.88 -3.53
C VAL A 144 10.73 15.58 -4.85
N THR A 145 10.72 14.32 -5.28
CA THR A 145 11.27 13.94 -6.59
C THR A 145 10.41 14.49 -7.73
N THR A 146 11.07 14.92 -8.80
CA THR A 146 10.44 15.25 -10.09
C THR A 146 10.69 14.16 -11.14
N ASP A 147 11.39 13.10 -10.78
CA ASP A 147 11.56 11.92 -11.64
C ASP A 147 10.35 10.99 -11.46
N TYR A 148 9.28 11.35 -12.17
CA TYR A 148 8.02 10.64 -12.10
C TYR A 148 8.09 9.27 -12.78
N THR A 149 7.34 8.30 -12.24
CA THR A 149 7.21 6.97 -12.82
C THR A 149 6.78 7.06 -14.30
N LYS A 150 7.51 6.37 -15.19
CA LYS A 150 7.22 6.34 -16.61
C LYS A 150 6.13 5.31 -16.92
N VAL A 151 5.20 5.68 -17.79
CA VAL A 151 4.06 4.81 -18.16
C VAL A 151 4.51 3.48 -18.74
N ALA A 152 5.52 3.49 -19.64
CA ALA A 152 6.03 2.26 -20.25
C ALA A 152 6.69 1.32 -19.22
N ASP A 153 7.41 1.89 -18.25
CA ASP A 153 8.06 1.12 -17.19
C ASP A 153 7.00 0.53 -16.23
N ALA A 154 5.93 1.29 -15.93
CA ALA A 154 4.81 0.81 -15.10
C ALA A 154 4.05 -0.32 -15.80
N ALA A 155 3.74 -0.20 -17.07
CA ALA A 155 3.08 -1.25 -17.84
C ALA A 155 3.91 -2.54 -17.86
N ARG A 156 5.20 -2.42 -18.15
CA ARG A 156 6.14 -3.54 -18.12
C ARG A 156 6.20 -4.19 -16.74
N PHE A 157 6.34 -3.38 -15.69
CA PHE A 157 6.43 -3.86 -14.31
C PHE A 157 5.19 -4.67 -13.92
N VAL A 158 4.01 -4.13 -14.17
CA VAL A 158 2.74 -4.82 -13.85
C VAL A 158 2.58 -6.10 -14.66
N ASP A 159 2.87 -6.07 -15.96
CA ASP A 159 2.72 -7.26 -16.82
C ASP A 159 3.71 -8.38 -16.45
N GLU A 160 4.96 -8.05 -16.04
CA GLU A 160 5.97 -9.05 -15.71
C GLU A 160 5.87 -9.56 -14.26
N THR A 161 5.36 -8.75 -13.32
CA THR A 161 5.26 -9.12 -11.89
C THR A 161 3.91 -9.71 -11.51
N GLY A 162 2.82 -9.22 -12.11
CA GLY A 162 1.46 -9.60 -11.73
C GLY A 162 0.97 -8.97 -10.43
N VAL A 163 1.53 -7.85 -9.99
CA VAL A 163 1.02 -7.11 -8.82
C VAL A 163 -0.42 -6.65 -9.03
N CYS A 164 -1.22 -6.61 -7.98
CA CYS A 164 -2.58 -6.08 -8.04
C CYS A 164 -2.63 -4.56 -7.81
N ALA A 165 -1.59 -4.00 -7.19
CA ALA A 165 -1.48 -2.59 -6.87
C ALA A 165 -0.06 -2.09 -7.12
N LEU A 166 0.08 -0.85 -7.58
CA LEU A 166 1.35 -0.22 -7.92
C LEU A 166 1.46 1.16 -7.30
N ALA A 167 2.38 1.31 -6.34
CA ALA A 167 2.80 2.60 -5.82
C ALA A 167 3.71 3.31 -6.83
N VAL A 168 3.43 4.60 -7.07
CA VAL A 168 4.06 5.39 -8.12
C VAL A 168 4.57 6.73 -7.63
N ALA A 169 5.71 7.18 -8.16
CA ALA A 169 6.22 8.53 -7.93
C ALA A 169 5.51 9.54 -8.84
N VAL A 170 4.70 10.41 -8.25
CA VAL A 170 3.88 11.40 -8.95
C VAL A 170 3.89 12.77 -8.28
N GLY A 171 4.92 13.05 -7.47
CA GLY A 171 5.09 14.34 -6.80
C GLY A 171 4.73 14.33 -5.32
N THR A 172 4.50 13.17 -4.72
CA THR A 172 4.35 13.01 -3.28
C THR A 172 5.65 12.55 -2.62
N ALA A 173 5.73 12.68 -1.30
CA ALA A 173 6.82 12.17 -0.47
C ALA A 173 6.33 11.90 0.96
N HIS A 174 6.99 10.99 1.66
CA HIS A 174 6.64 10.64 3.03
C HIS A 174 7.06 11.73 4.03
N GLY A 175 6.20 11.98 5.01
CA GLY A 175 6.45 12.89 6.13
C GLY A 175 5.88 14.29 5.93
N HIS A 176 6.37 15.25 6.73
CA HIS A 176 5.86 16.63 6.71
C HIS A 176 6.44 17.41 5.55
N TYR A 177 5.56 17.94 4.71
CA TYR A 177 5.94 18.85 3.62
C TYR A 177 6.28 20.22 4.17
N LYS A 178 7.38 20.82 3.68
CA LYS A 178 7.73 22.22 3.93
C LYS A 178 6.90 23.17 3.08
N GLN A 179 6.45 22.71 1.93
CA GLN A 179 5.57 23.41 1.00
C GLN A 179 4.57 22.39 0.45
N ALA A 180 3.37 22.82 0.09
CA ALA A 180 2.36 21.94 -0.49
C ALA A 180 2.94 21.19 -1.71
N PRO A 181 2.81 19.85 -1.80
CA PRO A 181 3.28 19.11 -2.94
C PRO A 181 2.46 19.47 -4.19
N VAL A 182 3.12 19.41 -5.34
CA VAL A 182 2.46 19.59 -6.65
C VAL A 182 2.33 18.19 -7.26
N LEU A 183 1.10 17.70 -7.30
CA LEU A 183 0.81 16.39 -7.88
C LEU A 183 0.82 16.45 -9.41
N ALA A 184 1.44 15.46 -10.03
CA ALA A 184 1.43 15.28 -11.47
C ALA A 184 0.14 14.57 -11.93
N ILE A 185 -1.02 15.24 -11.78
CA ILE A 185 -2.36 14.66 -12.04
C ILE A 185 -2.43 14.00 -13.43
N ARG A 186 -1.95 14.70 -14.47
CA ARG A 186 -1.92 14.12 -15.81
C ARG A 186 -1.10 12.82 -15.89
N ARG A 187 -0.01 12.71 -15.13
CA ARG A 187 0.79 11.49 -15.06
C ARG A 187 0.03 10.37 -14.36
N ILE A 188 -0.76 10.67 -13.34
CA ILE A 188 -1.64 9.69 -12.68
C ILE A 188 -2.66 9.14 -13.69
N GLU A 189 -3.31 10.01 -14.47
CA GLU A 189 -4.24 9.61 -15.53
C GLU A 189 -3.57 8.71 -16.60
N GLU A 190 -2.37 9.11 -17.06
CA GLU A 190 -1.60 8.35 -18.04
C GLU A 190 -1.19 6.96 -17.50
N LEU A 191 -0.77 6.90 -16.23
CA LEU A 191 -0.41 5.64 -15.55
C LEU A 191 -1.62 4.74 -15.36
N HIS A 192 -2.76 5.29 -14.94
CA HIS A 192 -4.01 4.53 -14.78
C HIS A 192 -4.47 3.92 -16.11
N ALA A 193 -4.43 4.69 -17.19
CA ALA A 193 -4.82 4.21 -18.53
C ALA A 193 -3.81 3.22 -19.15
N GLY A 194 -2.54 3.25 -18.72
CA GLY A 194 -1.44 2.52 -19.34
C GLY A 194 -1.12 1.15 -18.75
N GLN A 195 -1.75 0.74 -17.65
CA GLN A 195 -1.48 -0.53 -16.98
C GLN A 195 -2.75 -1.05 -16.25
N LYS A 196 -2.72 -2.23 -15.63
CA LYS A 196 -3.92 -2.94 -15.13
C LYS A 196 -4.02 -3.02 -13.61
N ALA A 197 -2.96 -2.65 -12.87
CA ALA A 197 -2.97 -2.67 -11.41
C ALA A 197 -3.65 -1.41 -10.86
N HIS A 198 -4.21 -1.49 -9.66
CA HIS A 198 -4.67 -0.28 -8.96
C HIS A 198 -3.50 0.64 -8.64
N LEU A 199 -3.67 1.95 -8.83
CA LEU A 199 -2.63 2.91 -8.45
C LEU A 199 -2.69 3.19 -6.95
N VAL A 200 -1.52 3.28 -6.33
CA VAL A 200 -1.38 3.65 -4.92
C VAL A 200 -0.58 4.95 -4.80
N LEU A 201 -1.11 5.87 -3.99
CA LEU A 201 -0.49 7.14 -3.68
C LEU A 201 0.11 7.08 -2.28
N HIS A 202 1.42 6.92 -2.18
CA HIS A 202 2.14 7.05 -0.92
C HIS A 202 2.40 8.52 -0.56
N GLY A 203 2.65 8.79 0.73
CA GLY A 203 2.90 10.16 1.21
C GLY A 203 1.68 11.07 1.20
N GLY A 204 0.46 10.50 1.24
CA GLY A 204 -0.80 11.24 1.14
C GLY A 204 -1.16 12.14 2.32
N SER A 205 -0.60 11.90 3.52
CA SER A 205 -1.02 12.58 4.76
C SER A 205 -0.88 14.10 4.78
N GLY A 206 -0.11 14.71 3.89
CA GLY A 206 0.10 16.15 3.81
C GLY A 206 -0.28 16.74 2.46
N VAL A 207 -0.98 15.99 1.63
CA VAL A 207 -1.50 16.46 0.34
C VAL A 207 -2.73 17.31 0.61
N PRO A 208 -2.82 18.54 0.03
CA PRO A 208 -4.02 19.37 0.17
C PRO A 208 -5.23 18.75 -0.55
N ASP A 209 -6.42 19.25 -0.13
CA ASP A 209 -7.71 18.89 -0.73
C ASP A 209 -7.81 19.31 -2.21
#